data_fb485baefe5fc20047a861ab4134306a
#
_entry.id   fb485baefe5fc20047a861ab4134306a
#
_cell.length_a   1.000
_cell.length_b   1.000
_cell.length_c   1.000
_cell.angle_alpha   90.00
_cell.angle_beta   90.00
_cell.angle_gamma   90.00
#
_symmetry.space_group_name_H-M   'P 1'
#
loop_
_entity.id
_entity.type
_entity.pdbx_description
1 polymer ?
#
loop_
_entity_poly.entity_id
_entity_poly.type
_entity_poly.pdbx_seq_one_letter_code
_entity_poly.pdbx_strand_id
1 'polypeptide(L)'
;MRDFIYSEMMIHVPMCTSKEAKNVLIISDNAEKLTTEAARYKEINLTVIGCSLNEISSLNDDSYDVVISEMGNDVALFSHVNRVLKKDGLLVTKHPSLDCVEENKSLMSILGKYFKIIMPYHIGDGSTALLASKEYHPTADINLQRADMLDGLSYYNSDVHPAAFAMGNYIRKEYLGIIKN
;
A
#
# COMPACT_ATOMS: atom_id res chain seq x y z
N MET A 1 -7.22 -21.86 2.47
CA MET A 1 -6.22 -20.78 2.67
C MET A 1 -6.97 -19.56 3.18
N ARG A 2 -6.37 -18.80 4.11
CA ARG A 2 -7.05 -17.61 4.71
C ARG A 2 -6.83 -16.38 3.82
N ASP A 3 -7.35 -16.42 2.61
CA ASP A 3 -7.10 -15.40 1.56
C ASP A 3 -7.63 -14.01 1.92
N PHE A 4 -8.58 -13.95 2.89
CA PHE A 4 -9.09 -12.69 3.42
C PHE A 4 -8.00 -11.87 4.13
N ILE A 5 -7.00 -12.50 4.76
CA ILE A 5 -5.92 -11.78 5.44
C ILE A 5 -5.21 -10.84 4.46
N TYR A 6 -4.84 -11.36 3.29
CA TYR A 6 -4.16 -10.59 2.26
C TYR A 6 -5.02 -9.42 1.76
N SER A 7 -6.26 -9.68 1.36
CA SER A 7 -7.12 -8.62 0.82
C SER A 7 -7.47 -7.56 1.86
N GLU A 8 -7.75 -7.95 3.10
CA GLU A 8 -8.00 -6.99 4.18
C GLU A 8 -6.78 -6.10 4.44
N MET A 9 -5.58 -6.66 4.54
CA MET A 9 -4.38 -5.87 4.81
C MET A 9 -3.96 -4.97 3.64
N MET A 10 -4.10 -5.45 2.39
CA MET A 10 -3.76 -4.65 1.21
C MET A 10 -4.71 -3.45 1.03
N ILE A 11 -5.98 -3.59 1.43
CA ILE A 11 -6.98 -2.53 1.29
C ILE A 11 -7.02 -1.64 2.53
N HIS A 12 -7.20 -2.20 3.72
CA HIS A 12 -7.53 -1.37 4.88
C HIS A 12 -6.33 -0.60 5.45
N VAL A 13 -5.11 -1.13 5.33
CA VAL A 13 -3.91 -0.39 5.75
C VAL A 13 -3.78 0.94 5.03
N PRO A 14 -3.74 1.02 3.69
CA PRO A 14 -3.65 2.31 3.00
C PRO A 14 -4.91 3.16 3.17
N MET A 15 -6.09 2.54 3.14
CA MET A 15 -7.35 3.27 3.29
C MET A 15 -7.49 3.96 4.65
N CYS A 16 -6.99 3.35 5.72
CA CYS A 16 -7.00 3.94 7.07
C CYS A 16 -5.78 4.82 7.36
N THR A 17 -4.75 4.80 6.52
CA THR A 17 -3.60 5.73 6.59
C THR A 17 -3.91 7.05 5.88
N SER A 18 -4.57 7.01 4.73
CA SER A 18 -4.92 8.21 3.96
C SER A 18 -5.94 9.08 4.71
N LYS A 19 -5.72 10.39 4.71
CA LYS A 19 -6.68 11.34 5.28
C LYS A 19 -8.02 11.32 4.53
N GLU A 20 -7.97 11.40 3.21
CA GLU A 20 -9.14 11.38 2.34
C GLU A 20 -8.99 10.28 1.29
N ALA A 21 -9.36 9.05 1.61
CA ALA A 21 -9.31 7.93 0.68
C ALA A 21 -10.57 7.88 -0.19
N LYS A 22 -10.72 8.86 -1.08
CA LYS A 22 -11.89 8.97 -1.98
C LYS A 22 -11.66 8.34 -3.35
N ASN A 23 -10.54 8.64 -3.99
CA ASN A 23 -10.22 8.12 -5.31
C ASN A 23 -9.16 7.02 -5.16
N VAL A 24 -9.52 5.80 -5.43
CA VAL A 24 -8.71 4.60 -5.21
C VAL A 24 -8.44 3.90 -6.53
N LEU A 25 -7.19 3.57 -6.79
CA LEU A 25 -6.76 2.78 -7.93
C LEU A 25 -6.25 1.41 -7.47
N ILE A 26 -6.79 0.36 -8.04
CA ILE A 26 -6.27 -1.01 -7.91
C ILE A 26 -5.63 -1.43 -9.23
N ILE A 27 -4.38 -1.89 -9.17
CA ILE A 27 -3.63 -2.44 -10.29
C ILE A 27 -3.43 -3.93 -10.04
N SER A 28 -4.23 -4.76 -10.68
CA SER A 28 -4.22 -6.22 -10.47
C SER A 28 -4.89 -6.95 -11.62
N ASP A 29 -4.31 -8.08 -12.03
CA ASP A 29 -4.93 -8.98 -13.02
C ASP A 29 -5.99 -9.90 -12.39
N ASN A 30 -6.09 -9.92 -11.04
CA ASN A 30 -7.10 -10.69 -10.29
C ASN A 30 -7.62 -9.86 -9.11
N ALA A 31 -8.33 -8.78 -9.41
CA ALA A 31 -8.75 -7.78 -8.43
C ALA A 31 -10.00 -8.17 -7.61
N GLU A 32 -10.66 -9.30 -7.87
CA GLU A 32 -11.97 -9.65 -7.27
C GLU A 32 -12.01 -9.50 -5.75
N LYS A 33 -11.02 -10.08 -5.05
CA LYS A 33 -10.96 -10.02 -3.58
C LYS A 33 -10.64 -8.61 -3.06
N LEU A 34 -9.77 -7.89 -3.76
CA LEU A 34 -9.42 -6.51 -3.40
C LEU A 34 -10.62 -5.58 -3.62
N THR A 35 -11.35 -5.75 -4.71
CA THR A 35 -12.56 -4.95 -5.00
C THR A 35 -13.68 -5.25 -4.01
N THR A 36 -13.83 -6.50 -3.58
CA THR A 36 -14.79 -6.90 -2.55
C THR A 36 -14.52 -6.19 -1.23
N GLU A 37 -13.25 -6.12 -0.79
CA GLU A 37 -12.88 -5.39 0.42
C GLU A 37 -13.02 -3.87 0.24
N ALA A 38 -12.63 -3.32 -0.91
CA ALA A 38 -12.77 -1.90 -1.20
C ALA A 38 -14.24 -1.45 -1.22
N ALA A 39 -15.18 -2.32 -1.61
CA ALA A 39 -16.62 -2.05 -1.63
C ALA A 39 -17.24 -1.80 -0.22
N ARG A 40 -16.51 -2.07 0.86
CA ARG A 40 -16.93 -1.70 2.22
C ARG A 40 -16.94 -0.19 2.45
N TYR A 41 -16.18 0.56 1.66
CA TYR A 41 -16.14 2.03 1.69
C TYR A 41 -17.19 2.59 0.71
N LYS A 42 -18.30 3.11 1.25
CA LYS A 42 -19.47 3.51 0.45
C LYS A 42 -19.26 4.75 -0.42
N GLU A 43 -18.28 5.59 -0.08
CA GLU A 43 -18.09 6.91 -0.70
C GLU A 43 -16.76 7.02 -1.45
N ILE A 44 -16.33 5.94 -2.10
CA ILE A 44 -15.11 5.94 -2.89
C ILE A 44 -15.39 5.83 -4.39
N ASN A 45 -14.53 6.44 -5.18
CA ASN A 45 -14.44 6.24 -6.62
C ASN A 45 -13.34 5.20 -6.86
N LEU A 46 -13.73 3.98 -7.18
CA LEU A 46 -12.80 2.88 -7.42
C LEU A 46 -12.53 2.73 -8.91
N THR A 47 -11.26 2.77 -9.28
CA THR A 47 -10.76 2.43 -10.62
C THR A 47 -9.95 1.14 -10.51
N VAL A 48 -10.17 0.21 -11.43
CA VAL A 48 -9.43 -1.05 -11.50
C VAL A 48 -8.82 -1.17 -12.89
N ILE A 49 -7.52 -1.47 -12.95
CA ILE A 49 -6.80 -1.74 -14.20
C ILE A 49 -5.98 -3.02 -14.06
N GLY A 50 -5.63 -3.63 -15.19
CA GLY A 50 -4.68 -4.74 -15.24
C GLY A 50 -3.25 -4.34 -14.90
N CYS A 51 -2.37 -5.32 -14.75
CA CYS A 51 -0.93 -5.11 -14.54
C CYS A 51 -0.25 -4.69 -15.87
N SER A 52 -0.58 -3.48 -16.35
CA SER A 52 -0.14 -2.96 -17.64
C SER A 52 0.35 -1.50 -17.54
N LEU A 53 1.58 -1.24 -17.96
CA LEU A 53 2.12 0.12 -18.05
C LEU A 53 1.33 1.01 -19.00
N ASN A 54 0.76 0.45 -20.05
CA ASN A 54 -0.06 1.20 -21.02
C ASN A 54 -1.35 1.70 -20.36
N GLU A 55 -2.00 0.87 -19.55
CA GLU A 55 -3.23 1.26 -18.84
C GLU A 55 -2.95 2.38 -17.83
N ILE A 56 -1.93 2.25 -16.99
CA ILE A 56 -1.60 3.30 -16.02
C ILE A 56 -1.12 4.59 -16.70
N SER A 57 -0.43 4.50 -17.86
CA SER A 57 0.03 5.67 -18.59
C SER A 57 -1.12 6.51 -19.16
N SER A 58 -2.28 5.92 -19.40
CA SER A 58 -3.48 6.60 -19.90
C SER A 58 -4.27 7.33 -18.82
N LEU A 59 -3.99 7.09 -17.54
CA LEU A 59 -4.68 7.73 -16.43
C LEU A 59 -4.24 9.18 -16.23
N ASN A 60 -5.14 10.00 -15.72
CA ASN A 60 -4.86 11.42 -15.44
C ASN A 60 -3.91 11.61 -14.27
N ASP A 61 -3.16 12.71 -14.32
CA ASP A 61 -2.28 13.16 -13.22
C ASP A 61 -3.10 13.58 -11.99
N ASP A 62 -2.47 13.52 -10.81
CA ASP A 62 -3.02 14.01 -9.54
C ASP A 62 -4.47 13.57 -9.25
N SER A 63 -4.83 12.35 -9.63
CA SER A 63 -6.22 11.87 -9.60
C SER A 63 -6.54 10.97 -8.40
N TYR A 64 -5.55 10.25 -7.87
CA TYR A 64 -5.79 9.21 -6.86
C TYR A 64 -5.21 9.58 -5.50
N ASP A 65 -5.98 9.25 -4.45
CA ASP A 65 -5.55 9.37 -3.06
C ASP A 65 -4.75 8.13 -2.63
N VAL A 66 -5.17 6.95 -3.11
CA VAL A 66 -4.58 5.65 -2.77
C VAL A 66 -4.40 4.83 -4.04
N VAL A 67 -3.22 4.24 -4.20
CA VAL A 67 -2.93 3.22 -5.22
C VAL A 67 -2.56 1.92 -4.52
N ILE A 68 -3.19 0.83 -4.93
CA ILE A 68 -2.89 -0.54 -4.47
C ILE A 68 -2.42 -1.33 -5.68
N SER A 69 -1.18 -1.82 -5.67
CA SER A 69 -0.58 -2.49 -6.82
C SER A 69 -0.12 -3.91 -6.50
N GLU A 70 -0.56 -4.83 -7.33
CA GLU A 70 0.00 -6.18 -7.40
C GLU A 70 1.00 -6.35 -8.53
N MET A 71 1.20 -5.32 -9.35
CA MET A 71 2.25 -5.27 -10.36
C MET A 71 3.62 -5.19 -9.67
N GLY A 72 4.52 -6.10 -10.00
CA GLY A 72 5.81 -6.25 -9.32
C GLY A 72 6.75 -5.04 -9.41
N ASN A 73 8.06 -5.29 -9.36
CA ASN A 73 9.12 -4.28 -9.16
C ASN A 73 9.53 -3.52 -10.43
N ASP A 74 8.58 -3.08 -11.24
CA ASP A 74 8.88 -2.30 -12.43
C ASP A 74 9.15 -0.83 -12.08
N VAL A 75 10.36 -0.36 -12.36
CA VAL A 75 10.76 1.04 -12.11
C VAL A 75 9.87 2.04 -12.84
N ALA A 76 9.44 1.72 -14.06
CA ALA A 76 8.56 2.58 -14.83
C ALA A 76 7.18 2.73 -14.17
N LEU A 77 6.69 1.67 -13.50
CA LEU A 77 5.46 1.72 -12.72
C LEU A 77 5.49 2.85 -11.69
N PHE A 78 6.58 2.99 -10.92
CA PHE A 78 6.62 3.97 -9.82
C PHE A 78 6.64 5.41 -10.29
N SER A 79 7.19 5.68 -11.47
CA SER A 79 7.08 7.00 -12.11
C SER A 79 5.63 7.32 -12.47
N HIS A 80 4.91 6.36 -13.05
CA HIS A 80 3.49 6.53 -13.36
C HIS A 80 2.62 6.63 -12.09
N VAL A 81 2.88 5.79 -11.09
CA VAL A 81 2.19 5.87 -9.80
C VAL A 81 2.40 7.23 -9.15
N ASN A 82 3.63 7.75 -9.13
CA ASN A 82 3.89 9.09 -8.60
C ASN A 82 3.11 10.18 -9.34
N ARG A 83 2.99 10.07 -10.66
CA ARG A 83 2.27 11.02 -11.52
C ARG A 83 0.76 11.01 -11.25
N VAL A 84 0.14 9.83 -11.14
CA VAL A 84 -1.31 9.70 -10.94
C VAL A 84 -1.74 9.95 -9.49
N LEU A 85 -0.85 9.78 -8.52
CA LEU A 85 -1.10 10.08 -7.11
C LEU A 85 -1.12 11.59 -6.85
N LYS A 86 -2.09 12.02 -6.08
CA LYS A 86 -2.15 13.39 -5.53
C LYS A 86 -0.91 13.70 -4.68
N LYS A 87 -0.72 14.97 -4.35
CA LYS A 87 0.43 15.49 -3.58
C LYS A 87 0.61 14.84 -2.21
N ASP A 88 -0.45 14.31 -1.63
CA ASP A 88 -0.51 13.63 -0.33
C ASP A 88 -0.92 12.16 -0.46
N GLY A 89 -0.90 11.63 -1.68
CA GLY A 89 -1.28 10.26 -1.99
C GLY A 89 -0.28 9.22 -1.50
N LEU A 90 -0.73 7.98 -1.43
CA LEU A 90 0.09 6.85 -1.01
C LEU A 90 -0.13 5.59 -1.87
N LEU A 91 0.91 4.77 -1.88
CA LEU A 91 0.97 3.49 -2.58
C LEU A 91 1.12 2.36 -1.58
N VAL A 92 0.40 1.27 -1.79
CA VAL A 92 0.75 -0.05 -1.27
C VAL A 92 1.07 -0.97 -2.43
N THR A 93 2.17 -1.70 -2.32
CA THR A 93 2.62 -2.61 -3.38
C THR A 93 3.22 -3.89 -2.82
N LYS A 94 3.18 -4.93 -3.65
CA LYS A 94 4.00 -6.13 -3.43
C LYS A 94 5.48 -5.78 -3.57
N HIS A 95 6.31 -6.52 -2.87
CA HIS A 95 7.76 -6.45 -2.99
C HIS A 95 8.38 -7.84 -2.75
N PRO A 96 9.67 -8.06 -3.09
CA PRO A 96 10.37 -9.29 -2.75
C PRO A 96 10.40 -9.54 -1.24
N SER A 97 10.58 -10.82 -0.82
CA SER A 97 10.84 -11.11 0.59
C SER A 97 11.90 -10.17 1.15
N LEU A 98 11.74 -9.75 2.41
CA LEU A 98 12.74 -8.89 3.08
C LEU A 98 14.13 -9.55 3.17
N ASP A 99 14.23 -10.87 2.96
CA ASP A 99 15.51 -11.58 2.84
C ASP A 99 16.21 -11.33 1.49
N CYS A 100 15.49 -10.86 0.47
CA CYS A 100 16.04 -10.40 -0.82
C CYS A 100 16.55 -8.95 -0.67
N VAL A 101 17.60 -8.76 0.09
CA VAL A 101 18.05 -7.45 0.59
C VAL A 101 18.37 -6.47 -0.52
N GLU A 102 19.18 -6.89 -1.50
CA GLU A 102 19.66 -5.99 -2.58
C GLU A 102 18.50 -5.55 -3.50
N GLU A 103 17.58 -6.45 -3.79
CA GLU A 103 16.39 -6.13 -4.60
C GLU A 103 15.50 -5.11 -3.87
N ASN A 104 15.26 -5.34 -2.57
CA ASN A 104 14.46 -4.42 -1.76
C ASN A 104 15.15 -3.06 -1.57
N LYS A 105 16.47 -3.02 -1.33
CA LYS A 105 17.21 -1.76 -1.25
C LYS A 105 17.12 -0.96 -2.55
N SER A 106 17.25 -1.64 -3.69
CA SER A 106 17.08 -1.01 -5.00
C SER A 106 15.67 -0.44 -5.17
N LEU A 107 14.65 -1.26 -4.89
CA LEU A 107 13.24 -0.88 -4.98
C LEU A 107 12.91 0.33 -4.08
N MET A 108 13.25 0.24 -2.80
CA MET A 108 12.97 1.31 -1.83
C MET A 108 13.76 2.59 -2.14
N SER A 109 14.97 2.48 -2.68
CA SER A 109 15.76 3.64 -3.11
C SER A 109 15.10 4.38 -4.29
N ILE A 110 14.47 3.64 -5.20
CA ILE A 110 13.71 4.24 -6.30
C ILE A 110 12.45 4.94 -5.77
N LEU A 111 11.69 4.26 -4.91
CA LEU A 111 10.52 4.84 -4.26
C LEU A 111 10.90 6.08 -3.44
N GLY A 112 12.06 6.08 -2.82
CA GLY A 112 12.60 7.20 -2.03
C GLY A 112 12.83 8.49 -2.82
N LYS A 113 12.78 8.46 -4.15
CA LYS A 113 12.80 9.65 -5.02
C LYS A 113 11.46 10.38 -5.03
N TYR A 114 10.38 9.67 -4.75
CA TYR A 114 9.00 10.15 -4.88
C TYR A 114 8.27 10.25 -3.55
N PHE A 115 8.63 9.41 -2.57
CA PHE A 115 7.90 9.26 -1.32
C PHE A 115 8.78 9.61 -0.11
N LYS A 116 8.17 10.29 0.87
CA LYS A 116 8.84 10.67 2.13
C LYS A 116 8.92 9.50 3.10
N ILE A 117 7.90 8.64 3.10
CA ILE A 117 7.72 7.52 4.02
C ILE A 117 7.72 6.24 3.19
N ILE A 118 8.53 5.26 3.60
CA ILE A 118 8.63 3.95 2.96
C ILE A 118 8.78 2.92 4.06
N MET A 119 7.75 2.12 4.29
CA MET A 119 7.71 1.16 5.40
C MET A 119 7.14 -0.18 4.95
N PRO A 120 7.88 -1.28 5.11
CA PRO A 120 7.31 -2.62 4.97
C PRO A 120 6.38 -2.90 6.15
N TYR A 121 5.37 -3.74 5.91
CA TYR A 121 4.48 -4.22 6.96
C TYR A 121 4.08 -5.68 6.74
N HIS A 122 3.85 -6.39 7.83
CA HIS A 122 3.41 -7.78 7.82
C HIS A 122 1.96 -7.89 7.36
N ILE A 123 1.71 -8.77 6.39
CA ILE A 123 0.35 -9.10 5.98
C ILE A 123 -0.34 -9.99 7.02
N GLY A 124 0.41 -10.88 7.67
CA GLY A 124 -0.12 -11.84 8.65
C GLY A 124 -0.28 -13.27 8.11
N ASP A 125 0.00 -13.47 6.83
CA ASP A 125 0.07 -14.77 6.16
C ASP A 125 1.49 -15.30 6.00
N GLY A 126 2.47 -14.59 6.55
CA GLY A 126 3.91 -14.84 6.40
C GLY A 126 4.59 -13.96 5.35
N SER A 127 3.81 -13.23 4.56
CA SER A 127 4.33 -12.25 3.61
C SER A 127 4.35 -10.83 4.16
N THR A 128 4.99 -9.93 3.42
CA THR A 128 5.01 -8.49 3.69
C THR A 128 4.55 -7.72 2.46
N ALA A 129 4.02 -6.53 2.69
CA ALA A 129 3.78 -5.52 1.67
C ALA A 129 4.55 -4.25 1.99
N LEU A 130 4.67 -3.34 1.04
CA LEU A 130 5.39 -2.09 1.18
C LEU A 130 4.43 -0.92 1.03
N LEU A 131 4.36 -0.07 2.05
CA LEU A 131 3.65 1.20 2.00
C LEU A 131 4.65 2.32 1.68
N ALA A 132 4.33 3.13 0.67
CA ALA A 132 5.06 4.33 0.32
C ALA A 132 4.11 5.53 0.31
N SER A 133 4.39 6.54 1.12
CA SER A 133 3.51 7.70 1.30
C SER A 133 4.24 9.01 1.03
N LYS A 134 3.54 9.93 0.37
CA LYS A 134 4.03 11.29 0.15
C LYS A 134 3.89 12.16 1.40
N GLU A 135 2.94 11.84 2.30
CA GLU A 135 2.66 12.68 3.46
C GLU A 135 2.34 11.87 4.74
N TYR A 136 1.34 10.98 4.72
CA TYR A 136 0.80 10.34 5.91
C TYR A 136 1.64 9.18 6.40
N HIS A 137 1.94 9.17 7.70
CA HIS A 137 2.65 8.09 8.36
C HIS A 137 1.65 7.00 8.81
N PRO A 138 1.87 5.71 8.48
CA PRO A 138 0.87 4.67 8.69
C PRO A 138 0.50 4.42 10.16
N THR A 139 1.39 4.70 11.10
CA THR A 139 1.10 4.49 12.53
C THR A 139 0.79 5.78 13.28
N ALA A 140 1.27 6.94 12.80
CA ALA A 140 1.02 8.23 13.46
C ALA A 140 -0.27 8.90 12.95
N ASP A 141 -0.60 8.71 11.67
CA ASP A 141 -1.74 9.35 11.01
C ASP A 141 -2.90 8.39 10.77
N ILE A 142 -2.92 7.23 11.42
CA ILE A 142 -4.02 6.27 11.29
C ILE A 142 -5.37 6.91 11.64
N ASN A 143 -6.35 6.76 10.75
CA ASN A 143 -7.72 7.15 11.02
C ASN A 143 -8.43 6.06 11.83
N LEU A 144 -8.32 6.14 13.15
CA LEU A 144 -8.92 5.17 14.07
C LEU A 144 -10.43 5.06 13.91
N GLN A 145 -11.12 6.19 13.71
CA GLN A 145 -12.56 6.17 13.52
C GLN A 145 -12.95 5.36 12.29
N ARG A 146 -12.21 5.53 11.17
CA ARG A 146 -12.47 4.74 9.96
C ARG A 146 -12.16 3.26 10.18
N ALA A 147 -11.08 2.93 10.87
CA ALA A 147 -10.71 1.55 11.18
C ALA A 147 -11.75 0.86 12.09
N ASP A 148 -12.24 1.56 13.10
CA ASP A 148 -13.21 1.01 14.07
C ASP A 148 -14.63 0.91 13.51
N MET A 149 -14.96 1.66 12.45
CA MET A 149 -16.26 1.57 11.76
C MET A 149 -16.35 0.44 10.73
N LEU A 150 -15.28 -0.29 10.49
CA LEU A 150 -15.26 -1.43 9.58
C LEU A 150 -15.80 -2.68 10.26
N ASP A 151 -17.01 -3.07 9.92
CA ASP A 151 -17.66 -4.27 10.45
C ASP A 151 -17.39 -5.52 9.61
N GLY A 152 -17.43 -6.69 10.26
CA GLY A 152 -17.37 -8.00 9.57
C GLY A 152 -16.01 -8.35 8.99
N LEU A 153 -14.93 -7.72 9.45
CA LEU A 153 -13.56 -8.09 9.14
C LEU A 153 -13.12 -9.32 9.95
N SER A 154 -12.27 -10.14 9.38
CA SER A 154 -11.79 -11.37 9.99
C SER A 154 -10.38 -11.25 10.57
N TYR A 155 -9.60 -10.29 10.10
CA TYR A 155 -8.20 -10.11 10.50
C TYR A 155 -7.85 -8.67 10.84
N TYR A 156 -8.12 -7.72 9.93
CA TYR A 156 -7.76 -6.32 10.13
C TYR A 156 -8.59 -5.67 11.25
N ASN A 157 -7.91 -4.89 12.07
CA ASN A 157 -8.52 -3.98 13.05
C ASN A 157 -7.52 -2.85 13.41
N SER A 158 -7.95 -1.91 14.25
CA SER A 158 -7.15 -0.77 14.68
C SER A 158 -5.90 -1.13 15.50
N ASP A 159 -5.83 -2.31 16.11
CA ASP A 159 -4.65 -2.81 16.84
C ASP A 159 -3.67 -3.52 15.89
N VAL A 160 -4.18 -4.32 14.95
CA VAL A 160 -3.37 -5.03 13.95
C VAL A 160 -2.66 -4.04 13.03
N HIS A 161 -3.31 -2.94 12.68
CA HIS A 161 -2.75 -1.94 11.77
C HIS A 161 -1.37 -1.42 12.22
N PRO A 162 -1.20 -0.79 13.38
CA PRO A 162 0.11 -0.34 13.81
C PRO A 162 1.07 -1.50 14.12
N ALA A 163 0.58 -2.61 14.65
CA ALA A 163 1.40 -3.78 14.96
C ALA A 163 2.04 -4.39 13.73
N ALA A 164 1.38 -4.32 12.57
CA ALA A 164 1.89 -4.84 11.30
C ALA A 164 3.21 -4.19 10.87
N PHE A 165 3.48 -2.95 11.30
CA PHE A 165 4.72 -2.20 10.99
C PHE A 165 5.87 -2.50 11.96
N ALA A 166 5.67 -3.35 12.96
CA ALA A 166 6.70 -3.74 13.90
C ALA A 166 7.68 -4.73 13.25
N MET A 167 8.89 -4.26 12.95
CA MET A 167 9.96 -5.07 12.35
C MET A 167 11.01 -5.47 13.38
N GLY A 168 11.50 -6.71 13.25
CA GLY A 168 12.60 -7.20 14.07
C GLY A 168 13.88 -6.37 13.91
N ASN A 169 14.73 -6.36 14.92
CA ASN A 169 15.97 -5.56 14.92
C ASN A 169 16.91 -5.90 13.76
N TYR A 170 16.92 -7.14 13.27
CA TYR A 170 17.75 -7.52 12.13
C TYR A 170 17.32 -6.81 10.85
N ILE A 171 16.02 -6.71 10.59
CA ILE A 171 15.46 -5.96 9.45
C ILE A 171 15.78 -4.46 9.60
N ARG A 172 15.57 -3.90 10.79
CA ARG A 172 15.87 -2.48 11.04
C ARG A 172 17.35 -2.14 10.80
N LYS A 173 18.27 -3.03 11.17
CA LYS A 173 19.70 -2.85 10.92
C LYS A 173 20.05 -2.98 9.45
N GLU A 174 19.51 -4.01 8.78
CA GLU A 174 19.78 -4.30 7.38
C GLU A 174 19.32 -3.17 6.44
N TYR A 175 18.16 -2.60 6.73
CA TYR A 175 17.54 -1.53 5.93
C TYR A 175 17.74 -0.12 6.52
N LEU A 176 18.76 0.07 7.36
CA LEU A 176 19.06 1.36 7.98
C LEU A 176 19.32 2.43 6.92
N GLY A 177 18.58 3.54 6.98
CA GLY A 177 18.68 4.64 6.01
C GLY A 177 17.94 4.39 4.68
N ILE A 178 17.35 3.20 4.49
CA ILE A 178 16.55 2.84 3.33
C ILE A 178 15.07 2.90 3.66
N ILE A 179 14.64 2.24 4.75
CA ILE A 179 13.30 2.45 5.33
C ILE A 179 13.23 3.90 5.82
N LYS A 180 12.17 4.59 5.43
CA LYS A 180 11.89 5.99 5.79
C LYS A 180 10.63 6.04 6.63
N ASN A 181 10.74 6.45 7.87
CA ASN A 181 9.67 6.62 8.84
C ASN A 181 9.76 7.99 9.53
#